data_8e1672c057c759efb1cd27534ebe17af
#
_entry.id   8e1672c057c759efb1cd27534ebe17af
#
_cell.length_a   1.000
_cell.length_b   1.000
_cell.length_c   1.000
_cell.angle_alpha   90.00
_cell.angle_beta   90.00
_cell.angle_gamma   90.00
#
_symmetry.space_group_name_H-M   'P 1'
#
loop_
_entity.id
_entity.type
_entity.pdbx_description
1 polymer ?
#
loop_
_entity_poly.entity_id
_entity_poly.type
_entity_poly.pdbx_seq_one_letter_code
_entity_poly.pdbx_strand_id
1 'polypeptide(L)'
;QNEKREALLKSFREQLKKEERKNVKSENINLLKQQIDAIKNGAPVPEDTDDPALPGYILLMDEPENALHPMAARAAQAHLYELGKHPDWQVLLTTHSPYFINPLEDHTTIARMQRSTDGKSLSPRLYVADEANFSPDEKDNLQALQLTDIGFAEIFFGSYPIIVEGDTEHAAFISAITKEKHEMSGKVSIVRARGKAVLVPLIKMLNHFKADFGIVHDIDWPYRRDGSNNGSWTLNTIIRNEIIKCRNNGQKVYHRWSIPDFERFLGGEELGKDKPY
;
A
#
# COMPACT_ATOMS: atom_id res chain seq x y z
N GLN A 1 29.47 2.89 -3.95
CA GLN A 1 29.17 3.89 -2.88
C GLN A 1 29.99 3.67 -1.60
N ASN A 2 30.16 2.43 -1.14
CA ASN A 2 30.96 2.16 0.07
C ASN A 2 32.41 2.63 -0.05
N GLU A 3 33.06 2.39 -1.19
CA GLU A 3 34.43 2.87 -1.44
C GLU A 3 34.50 4.41 -1.48
N LYS A 4 33.53 5.07 -2.15
CA LYS A 4 33.42 6.54 -2.17
C LYS A 4 33.15 7.10 -0.76
N ARG A 5 32.29 6.42 0.02
CA ARG A 5 31.97 6.79 1.41
C ARG A 5 33.20 6.66 2.32
N GLU A 6 33.95 5.57 2.21
CA GLU A 6 35.19 5.37 2.97
C GLU A 6 36.28 6.36 2.56
N ALA A 7 36.44 6.63 1.27
CA ALA A 7 37.36 7.63 0.78
C ALA A 7 37.02 9.05 1.30
N LEU A 8 35.74 9.41 1.30
CA LEU A 8 35.27 10.69 1.83
C LEU A 8 35.47 10.79 3.35
N LEU A 9 35.13 9.74 4.10
CA LEU A 9 35.39 9.67 5.54
C LEU A 9 36.88 9.79 5.87
N LYS A 10 37.73 9.16 5.06
CA LYS A 10 39.20 9.28 5.22
C LYS A 10 39.67 10.70 4.99
N SER A 11 39.21 11.34 3.91
CA SER A 11 39.51 12.74 3.59
C SER A 11 39.08 13.68 4.70
N PHE A 12 37.84 13.59 5.20
CA PHE A 12 37.35 14.45 6.28
C PHE A 12 38.10 14.21 7.61
N ARG A 13 38.45 12.96 7.91
CA ARG A 13 39.28 12.67 9.10
C ARG A 13 40.71 13.26 9.01
N GLU A 14 41.31 13.28 7.81
CA GLU A 14 42.61 13.90 7.57
C GLU A 14 42.53 15.44 7.68
N GLN A 15 41.46 16.02 7.13
CA GLN A 15 41.21 17.46 7.28
C GLN A 15 40.96 17.84 8.75
N LEU A 16 40.16 17.05 9.48
CA LEU A 16 39.93 17.27 10.90
C LEU A 16 41.23 17.23 11.70
N LYS A 17 42.10 16.24 11.46
CA LYS A 17 43.41 16.15 12.10
C LYS A 17 44.32 17.35 11.79
N LYS A 18 44.25 17.90 10.57
CA LYS A 18 45.01 19.08 10.17
C LYS A 18 44.51 20.35 10.91
N GLU A 19 43.18 20.50 11.02
CA GLU A 19 42.59 21.64 11.72
C GLU A 19 42.79 21.56 13.24
N GLU A 20 42.69 20.39 13.85
CA GLU A 20 42.96 20.19 15.28
C GLU A 20 44.41 20.50 15.65
N ARG A 21 45.38 20.25 14.76
CA ARG A 21 46.81 20.58 14.96
C ARG A 21 47.06 22.09 14.95
N LYS A 22 46.19 22.91 14.33
CA LYS A 22 46.33 24.36 14.29
C LYS A 22 45.91 25.07 15.59
N ASN A 23 45.39 24.31 16.56
CA ASN A 23 44.99 24.73 17.91
C ASN A 23 44.02 25.92 17.96
N VAL A 24 43.22 26.12 16.91
CA VAL A 24 42.20 27.16 16.82
C VAL A 24 40.83 26.49 17.01
N LYS A 25 40.04 26.96 17.97
CA LYS A 25 38.61 26.62 18.05
C LYS A 25 37.93 27.23 16.85
N SER A 26 37.86 26.47 15.75
CA SER A 26 37.24 26.94 14.53
C SER A 26 35.88 26.27 14.36
N GLU A 27 34.88 27.01 13.89
CA GLU A 27 33.58 26.48 13.48
C GLU A 27 33.72 25.31 12.48
N ASN A 28 34.81 25.31 11.71
CA ASN A 28 35.15 24.26 10.77
C ASN A 28 35.35 22.88 11.42
N ILE A 29 35.90 22.82 12.64
CA ILE A 29 36.10 21.55 13.37
C ILE A 29 34.75 20.95 13.74
N ASN A 30 33.81 21.76 14.20
CA ASN A 30 32.46 21.29 14.53
C ASN A 30 31.72 20.86 13.28
N LEU A 31 31.83 21.58 12.18
CA LEU A 31 31.23 21.25 10.92
C LEU A 31 31.77 19.92 10.36
N LEU A 32 33.08 19.71 10.37
CA LEU A 32 33.70 18.45 9.94
C LEU A 32 33.28 17.26 10.81
N LYS A 33 33.16 17.46 12.13
CA LYS A 33 32.63 16.41 13.03
C LYS A 33 31.17 16.04 12.68
N GLN A 34 30.32 17.06 12.48
CA GLN A 34 28.95 16.85 12.07
C GLN A 34 28.84 16.12 10.71
N GLN A 35 29.67 16.48 9.74
CA GLN A 35 29.72 15.84 8.44
C GLN A 35 30.17 14.36 8.53
N ILE A 36 31.19 14.08 9.32
CA ILE A 36 31.68 12.71 9.57
C ILE A 36 30.60 11.87 10.22
N ASP A 37 29.88 12.42 11.21
CA ASP A 37 28.83 11.70 11.91
C ASP A 37 27.59 11.50 11.01
N ALA A 38 27.24 12.50 10.21
CA ALA A 38 26.16 12.36 9.23
C ALA A 38 26.46 11.24 8.22
N ILE A 39 27.68 11.18 7.66
CA ILE A 39 28.08 10.13 6.71
C ILE A 39 28.10 8.74 7.38
N LYS A 40 28.56 8.64 8.64
CA LYS A 40 28.51 7.38 9.38
C LYS A 40 27.09 6.90 9.63
N ASN A 41 26.14 7.84 9.84
CA ASN A 41 24.75 7.57 10.11
C ASN A 41 23.91 7.43 8.83
N GLY A 42 24.55 7.25 7.66
CA GLY A 42 23.84 6.94 6.43
C GLY A 42 23.43 8.13 5.57
N ALA A 43 23.93 9.34 5.88
CA ALA A 43 23.69 10.48 5.00
C ALA A 43 24.19 10.21 3.57
N PRO A 44 23.51 10.70 2.53
CA PRO A 44 23.95 10.53 1.15
C PRO A 44 25.32 11.20 0.96
N VAL A 45 26.21 10.50 0.27
CA VAL A 45 27.50 11.06 -0.14
C VAL A 45 27.23 12.09 -1.24
N PRO A 46 27.77 13.33 -1.18
CA PRO A 46 27.64 14.29 -2.26
C PRO A 46 28.12 13.67 -3.58
N GLU A 47 27.29 13.71 -4.59
CA GLU A 47 27.59 13.14 -5.90
C GLU A 47 27.98 14.23 -6.87
N ASP A 48 28.87 13.89 -7.80
CA ASP A 48 28.95 14.66 -9.04
C ASP A 48 27.60 14.56 -9.74
N THR A 49 27.06 15.69 -10.20
CA THR A 49 25.72 15.80 -10.80
C THR A 49 25.47 14.90 -12.00
N ASP A 50 26.52 14.30 -12.54
CA ASP A 50 26.49 13.41 -13.71
C ASP A 50 26.53 11.90 -13.37
N ASP A 51 26.65 11.53 -12.09
CA ASP A 51 26.74 10.13 -11.68
C ASP A 51 25.49 9.77 -10.83
N PRO A 52 24.47 9.10 -11.37
CA PRO A 52 23.27 8.75 -10.61
C PRO A 52 23.62 7.90 -9.39
N ALA A 53 23.04 8.21 -8.25
CA ALA A 53 23.19 7.42 -7.03
C ALA A 53 22.66 6.00 -7.28
N LEU A 54 23.56 5.05 -7.47
CA LEU A 54 23.20 3.65 -7.58
C LEU A 54 23.36 2.98 -6.20
N PRO A 55 22.42 2.10 -5.82
CA PRO A 55 22.59 1.28 -4.62
C PRO A 55 23.84 0.43 -4.74
N GLY A 56 24.56 0.23 -3.62
CA GLY A 56 25.77 -0.60 -3.60
C GLY A 56 25.47 -2.07 -3.85
N TYR A 57 24.26 -2.52 -3.47
CA TYR A 57 23.82 -3.90 -3.59
C TYR A 57 22.40 -3.98 -4.13
N ILE A 58 22.18 -4.96 -5.00
CA ILE A 58 20.85 -5.33 -5.49
C ILE A 58 20.57 -6.77 -5.09
N LEU A 59 19.52 -6.99 -4.31
CA LEU A 59 19.03 -8.33 -3.97
C LEU A 59 17.88 -8.67 -4.91
N LEU A 60 18.06 -9.74 -5.69
CA LEU A 60 17.02 -10.27 -6.57
C LEU A 60 16.50 -11.57 -5.98
N MET A 61 15.20 -11.68 -5.76
CA MET A 61 14.56 -12.89 -5.24
C MET A 61 13.36 -13.27 -6.11
N ASP A 62 13.29 -14.54 -6.45
CA ASP A 62 12.18 -15.10 -7.20
C ASP A 62 11.34 -15.98 -6.26
N GLU A 63 10.09 -15.58 -6.05
CA GLU A 63 9.12 -16.25 -5.19
C GLU A 63 9.69 -16.68 -3.82
N PRO A 64 10.13 -15.72 -2.98
CA PRO A 64 10.76 -16.03 -1.68
C PRO A 64 9.82 -16.78 -0.71
N GLU A 65 8.52 -16.78 -0.98
CA GLU A 65 7.52 -17.54 -0.22
C GLU A 65 7.57 -19.04 -0.44
N ASN A 66 8.24 -19.53 -1.46
CA ASN A 66 8.29 -20.95 -1.77
C ASN A 66 8.79 -21.77 -0.57
N ALA A 67 7.95 -22.72 -0.13
CA ALA A 67 8.18 -23.56 1.04
C ALA A 67 8.23 -22.85 2.40
N LEU A 68 7.80 -21.58 2.49
CA LEU A 68 7.69 -20.89 3.77
C LEU A 68 6.29 -21.06 4.40
N HIS A 69 6.29 -21.36 5.69
CA HIS A 69 5.08 -21.26 6.50
C HIS A 69 4.63 -19.78 6.57
N PRO A 70 3.32 -19.45 6.64
CA PRO A 70 2.83 -18.06 6.67
C PRO A 70 3.53 -17.14 7.68
N MET A 71 3.85 -17.63 8.87
CA MET A 71 4.58 -16.83 9.88
C MET A 71 6.02 -16.55 9.45
N ALA A 72 6.69 -17.52 8.81
CA ALA A 72 8.04 -17.32 8.27
C ALA A 72 8.02 -16.36 7.07
N ALA A 73 6.99 -16.41 6.22
CA ALA A 73 6.81 -15.49 5.11
C ALA A 73 6.65 -14.03 5.61
N ARG A 74 5.85 -13.81 6.67
CA ARG A 74 5.72 -12.48 7.29
C ARG A 74 7.04 -11.98 7.88
N ALA A 75 7.79 -12.85 8.58
CA ALA A 75 9.09 -12.48 9.12
C ALA A 75 10.10 -12.15 8.02
N ALA A 76 10.13 -12.95 6.96
CA ALA A 76 10.98 -12.70 5.78
C ALA A 76 10.61 -11.38 5.10
N GLN A 77 9.31 -11.11 4.91
CA GLN A 77 8.83 -9.84 4.39
C GLN A 77 9.36 -8.67 5.23
N ALA A 78 9.16 -8.69 6.55
CA ALA A 78 9.60 -7.61 7.44
C ALA A 78 11.11 -7.35 7.29
N HIS A 79 11.94 -8.40 7.24
CA HIS A 79 13.38 -8.26 7.04
C HIS A 79 13.75 -7.69 5.67
N LEU A 80 13.05 -8.07 4.60
CA LEU A 80 13.32 -7.56 3.26
C LEU A 80 12.96 -6.07 3.14
N TYR A 81 11.85 -5.65 3.76
CA TYR A 81 11.48 -4.23 3.80
C TYR A 81 12.47 -3.42 4.64
N GLU A 82 12.92 -3.93 5.80
CA GLU A 82 13.97 -3.27 6.58
C GLU A 82 15.29 -3.17 5.80
N LEU A 83 15.66 -4.22 5.07
CA LEU A 83 16.84 -4.16 4.21
C LEU A 83 16.70 -3.10 3.12
N GLY A 84 15.51 -2.99 2.50
CA GLY A 84 15.21 -1.99 1.48
C GLY A 84 15.24 -0.55 1.97
N LYS A 85 15.11 -0.30 3.28
CA LYS A 85 15.29 1.04 3.88
C LYS A 85 16.75 1.48 3.94
N HIS A 86 17.68 0.55 3.85
CA HIS A 86 19.10 0.88 3.89
C HIS A 86 19.52 1.48 2.54
N PRO A 87 20.18 2.65 2.53
CA PRO A 87 20.47 3.41 1.31
C PRO A 87 21.36 2.68 0.30
N ASP A 88 22.13 1.69 0.78
CA ASP A 88 23.02 0.90 -0.08
C ASP A 88 22.34 -0.33 -0.68
N TRP A 89 21.08 -0.60 -0.35
CA TRP A 89 20.37 -1.78 -0.82
C TRP A 89 19.15 -1.44 -1.68
N GLN A 90 18.99 -2.18 -2.75
CA GLN A 90 17.75 -2.27 -3.48
C GLN A 90 17.28 -3.73 -3.49
N VAL A 91 16.02 -3.95 -3.09
CA VAL A 91 15.41 -5.28 -3.06
C VAL A 91 14.37 -5.37 -4.18
N LEU A 92 14.53 -6.34 -5.07
CA LEU A 92 13.54 -6.68 -6.09
C LEU A 92 13.11 -8.12 -5.86
N LEU A 93 11.82 -8.36 -5.83
CA LEU A 93 11.29 -9.71 -5.70
C LEU A 93 10.08 -9.92 -6.62
N THR A 94 9.90 -11.16 -7.06
CA THR A 94 8.63 -11.63 -7.62
C THR A 94 7.87 -12.37 -6.53
N THR A 95 6.55 -12.27 -6.51
CA THR A 95 5.74 -12.99 -5.54
C THR A 95 4.32 -13.23 -6.03
N HIS A 96 3.75 -14.35 -5.65
CA HIS A 96 2.32 -14.66 -5.72
C HIS A 96 1.64 -14.63 -4.34
N SER A 97 2.41 -14.30 -3.29
CA SER A 97 1.93 -14.32 -1.92
C SER A 97 1.48 -12.95 -1.43
N PRO A 98 0.24 -12.83 -0.89
CA PRO A 98 -0.23 -11.60 -0.27
C PRO A 98 0.64 -11.17 0.92
N TYR A 99 1.37 -12.10 1.53
CA TYR A 99 2.25 -11.82 2.67
C TYR A 99 3.47 -10.96 2.32
N PHE A 100 3.88 -10.90 1.06
CA PHE A 100 5.03 -10.10 0.63
C PHE A 100 4.66 -8.72 0.10
N ILE A 101 3.37 -8.38 0.05
CA ILE A 101 2.90 -7.10 -0.45
C ILE A 101 2.63 -6.15 0.72
N ASN A 102 3.36 -5.03 0.77
CA ASN A 102 3.08 -3.91 1.66
C ASN A 102 3.03 -2.60 0.86
N PRO A 103 1.83 -2.15 0.45
CA PRO A 103 1.68 -0.94 -0.34
C PRO A 103 1.82 0.35 0.48
N LEU A 104 1.94 0.23 1.80
CA LEU A 104 1.97 1.37 2.73
C LEU A 104 3.40 1.72 3.17
N GLU A 105 4.36 0.88 2.84
CA GLU A 105 5.76 1.14 3.15
C GLU A 105 6.33 2.12 2.13
N ASP A 106 6.99 3.17 2.63
CA ASP A 106 7.60 4.21 1.80
C ASP A 106 8.66 3.60 0.85
N HIS A 107 8.86 4.22 -0.30
CA HIS A 107 9.79 3.77 -1.35
C HIS A 107 9.46 2.39 -1.97
N THR A 108 8.25 1.89 -1.74
CA THR A 108 7.78 0.65 -2.35
C THR A 108 7.16 0.90 -3.71
N THR A 109 7.61 0.11 -4.70
CA THR A 109 6.97 0.04 -6.01
C THR A 109 6.45 -1.36 -6.25
N ILE A 110 5.16 -1.49 -6.56
CA ILE A 110 4.52 -2.76 -6.90
C ILE A 110 4.22 -2.76 -8.39
N ALA A 111 4.82 -3.69 -9.14
CA ALA A 111 4.57 -3.90 -10.55
C ALA A 111 3.64 -5.09 -10.75
N ARG A 112 2.39 -4.83 -11.17
CA ARG A 112 1.43 -5.88 -11.48
C ARG A 112 1.60 -6.35 -12.91
N MET A 113 2.05 -7.60 -13.08
CA MET A 113 2.18 -8.26 -14.37
C MET A 113 0.87 -8.97 -14.75
N GLN A 114 0.44 -8.82 -16.00
CA GLN A 114 -0.76 -9.48 -16.52
C GLN A 114 -0.47 -10.08 -17.91
N ARG A 115 -1.18 -11.14 -18.23
CA ARG A 115 -1.21 -11.69 -19.60
C ARG A 115 -2.54 -11.38 -20.27
N SER A 116 -2.49 -11.06 -21.54
CA SER A 116 -3.68 -10.95 -22.37
C SER A 116 -4.24 -12.34 -22.73
N THR A 117 -5.43 -12.37 -23.28
CA THR A 117 -6.11 -13.62 -23.69
C THR A 117 -5.33 -14.38 -24.77
N ASP A 118 -4.50 -13.71 -25.55
CA ASP A 118 -3.60 -14.30 -26.56
C ASP A 118 -2.24 -14.76 -25.98
N GLY A 119 -2.08 -14.70 -24.64
CA GLY A 119 -0.89 -15.15 -23.93
C GLY A 119 0.28 -14.17 -23.89
N LYS A 120 0.16 -12.99 -24.51
CA LYS A 120 1.20 -11.96 -24.46
C LYS A 120 1.23 -11.26 -23.11
N SER A 121 2.41 -10.90 -22.64
CA SER A 121 2.55 -10.06 -21.47
C SER A 121 2.06 -8.64 -21.78
N LEU A 122 1.21 -8.11 -20.91
CA LEU A 122 0.81 -6.70 -20.97
C LEU A 122 1.84 -5.84 -20.27
N SER A 123 1.87 -4.56 -20.60
CA SER A 123 2.68 -3.60 -19.86
C SER A 123 2.32 -3.61 -18.39
N PRO A 124 3.28 -3.66 -17.48
CA PRO A 124 3.01 -3.69 -16.06
C PRO A 124 2.26 -2.43 -15.62
N ARG A 125 1.33 -2.60 -14.68
CA ARG A 125 0.71 -1.49 -13.96
C ARG A 125 1.50 -1.27 -12.70
N LEU A 126 1.96 -0.04 -12.52
CA LEU A 126 2.80 0.32 -11.38
C LEU A 126 1.97 1.01 -10.31
N TYR A 127 2.24 0.68 -9.08
CA TYR A 127 1.85 1.42 -7.88
C TYR A 127 3.13 1.89 -7.20
N VAL A 128 3.20 3.16 -6.87
CA VAL A 128 4.32 3.77 -6.16
C VAL A 128 3.79 4.35 -4.85
N ALA A 129 4.25 3.83 -3.72
CA ALA A 129 3.72 4.19 -2.41
C ALA A 129 3.87 5.69 -2.12
N ASP A 130 4.99 6.29 -2.47
CA ASP A 130 5.29 7.70 -2.25
C ASP A 130 4.37 8.64 -3.07
N GLU A 131 3.81 8.17 -4.17
CA GLU A 131 2.89 8.93 -5.02
C GLU A 131 1.42 8.76 -4.64
N ALA A 132 1.09 7.81 -3.77
CA ALA A 132 -0.29 7.46 -3.42
C ALA A 132 -1.04 8.56 -2.65
N ASN A 133 -0.30 9.50 -2.03
CA ASN A 133 -0.83 10.70 -1.35
C ASN A 133 -1.97 10.39 -0.36
N PHE A 134 -1.79 9.39 0.49
CA PHE A 134 -2.72 9.11 1.58
C PHE A 134 -2.57 10.13 2.71
N SER A 135 -3.70 10.55 3.28
CA SER A 135 -3.65 11.27 4.56
C SER A 135 -3.18 10.32 5.68
N PRO A 136 -2.69 10.85 6.82
CA PRO A 136 -2.32 10.01 7.97
C PRO A 136 -3.43 9.05 8.39
N ASP A 137 -4.68 9.54 8.53
CA ASP A 137 -5.83 8.72 8.90
C ASP A 137 -6.14 7.63 7.87
N GLU A 138 -5.98 7.92 6.58
CA GLU A 138 -6.16 6.94 5.51
C GLU A 138 -5.07 5.85 5.56
N LYS A 139 -3.83 6.23 5.83
CA LYS A 139 -2.70 5.31 5.98
C LYS A 139 -2.92 4.38 7.18
N ASP A 140 -3.33 4.94 8.32
CA ASP A 140 -3.64 4.18 9.53
C ASP A 140 -4.79 3.18 9.32
N ASN A 141 -5.85 3.61 8.66
CA ASN A 141 -6.99 2.74 8.33
C ASN A 141 -6.60 1.58 7.40
N LEU A 142 -5.81 1.85 6.36
CA LEU A 142 -5.31 0.80 5.47
C LEU A 142 -4.35 -0.15 6.20
N GLN A 143 -3.52 0.36 7.09
CA GLN A 143 -2.58 -0.43 7.88
C GLN A 143 -3.31 -1.36 8.83
N ALA A 144 -4.36 -0.87 9.50
CA ALA A 144 -5.24 -1.70 10.32
C ALA A 144 -5.92 -2.79 9.49
N LEU A 145 -6.41 -2.47 8.28
CA LEU A 145 -7.01 -3.45 7.37
C LEU A 145 -5.99 -4.52 6.96
N GLN A 146 -4.79 -4.13 6.56
CA GLN A 146 -3.73 -5.05 6.14
C GLN A 146 -3.33 -6.04 7.25
N LEU A 147 -3.31 -5.58 8.50
CA LEU A 147 -2.98 -6.43 9.65
C LEU A 147 -4.10 -7.41 10.00
N THR A 148 -5.35 -7.04 9.76
CA THR A 148 -6.53 -7.81 10.21
C THR A 148 -7.16 -8.65 9.11
N ASP A 149 -6.93 -8.34 7.85
CA ASP A 149 -7.54 -9.02 6.72
C ASP A 149 -6.55 -9.32 5.59
N ILE A 150 -6.18 -10.59 5.47
CA ILE A 150 -5.28 -11.07 4.40
C ILE A 150 -5.92 -10.85 3.01
N GLY A 151 -7.26 -10.93 2.93
CA GLY A 151 -8.01 -10.67 1.70
C GLY A 151 -7.80 -9.28 1.11
N PHE A 152 -7.33 -8.32 1.92
CA PHE A 152 -6.92 -7.01 1.42
C PHE A 152 -5.89 -7.09 0.29
N ALA A 153 -4.88 -7.96 0.43
CA ALA A 153 -3.84 -8.08 -0.57
C ALA A 153 -4.31 -8.75 -1.87
N GLU A 154 -5.47 -9.44 -1.88
CA GLU A 154 -6.06 -9.99 -3.11
C GLU A 154 -6.40 -8.91 -4.14
N ILE A 155 -6.56 -7.65 -3.71
CA ILE A 155 -6.75 -6.50 -4.60
C ILE A 155 -5.62 -6.39 -5.65
N PHE A 156 -4.41 -6.87 -5.32
CA PHE A 156 -3.26 -6.84 -6.20
C PHE A 156 -3.23 -8.00 -7.20
N PHE A 157 -3.90 -9.11 -6.91
CA PHE A 157 -3.88 -10.33 -7.71
C PHE A 157 -5.15 -10.54 -8.53
N GLY A 158 -6.32 -10.19 -7.97
CA GLY A 158 -7.61 -10.41 -8.60
C GLY A 158 -7.77 -9.70 -9.94
N SER A 159 -8.48 -10.32 -10.88
CA SER A 159 -8.74 -9.70 -12.18
C SER A 159 -9.71 -8.55 -12.08
N TYR A 160 -10.69 -8.67 -11.19
CA TYR A 160 -11.72 -7.66 -10.93
C TYR A 160 -12.08 -7.64 -9.44
N PRO A 161 -11.47 -6.77 -8.63
CA PRO A 161 -11.82 -6.66 -7.22
C PRO A 161 -13.21 -6.03 -7.05
N ILE A 162 -14.00 -6.59 -6.15
CA ILE A 162 -15.27 -6.02 -5.68
C ILE A 162 -15.09 -5.66 -4.23
N ILE A 163 -15.10 -4.36 -3.94
CA ILE A 163 -14.97 -3.84 -2.58
C ILE A 163 -16.35 -3.77 -1.97
N VAL A 164 -16.51 -4.33 -0.79
CA VAL A 164 -17.73 -4.26 0.01
C VAL A 164 -17.44 -3.58 1.34
N GLU A 165 -18.44 -2.89 1.89
CA GLU A 165 -18.24 -2.11 3.12
C GLU A 165 -17.99 -3.00 4.34
N GLY A 166 -18.77 -4.06 4.51
CA GLY A 166 -18.78 -4.85 5.73
C GLY A 166 -18.81 -6.37 5.53
N ASP A 167 -18.98 -7.06 6.65
CA ASP A 167 -18.99 -8.52 6.71
C ASP A 167 -20.29 -9.09 6.13
N THR A 168 -21.41 -8.40 6.25
CA THR A 168 -22.72 -8.87 5.74
C THR A 168 -22.70 -8.97 4.22
N GLU A 169 -22.28 -7.92 3.53
CA GLU A 169 -22.16 -7.93 2.07
C GLU A 169 -21.15 -8.98 1.62
N HIS A 170 -20.01 -9.07 2.31
CA HIS A 170 -18.98 -10.06 1.99
C HIS A 170 -19.53 -11.47 2.08
N ALA A 171 -20.19 -11.83 3.19
CA ALA A 171 -20.79 -13.15 3.39
C ALA A 171 -21.89 -13.45 2.33
N ALA A 172 -22.71 -12.46 2.00
CA ALA A 172 -23.76 -12.59 1.00
C ALA A 172 -23.17 -12.87 -0.40
N PHE A 173 -22.16 -12.11 -0.82
CA PHE A 173 -21.50 -12.30 -2.12
C PHE A 173 -20.78 -13.66 -2.21
N ILE A 174 -20.02 -14.03 -1.17
CA ILE A 174 -19.36 -15.36 -1.13
C ILE A 174 -20.40 -16.48 -1.16
N SER A 175 -21.47 -16.35 -0.36
CA SER A 175 -22.56 -17.35 -0.36
C SER A 175 -23.23 -17.48 -1.73
N ALA A 176 -23.52 -16.38 -2.40
CA ALA A 176 -24.11 -16.38 -3.73
C ALA A 176 -23.19 -17.06 -4.75
N ILE A 177 -21.91 -16.68 -4.80
CA ILE A 177 -20.91 -17.28 -5.70
C ILE A 177 -20.80 -18.78 -5.45
N THR A 178 -20.75 -19.21 -4.18
CA THR A 178 -20.58 -20.62 -3.80
C THR A 178 -21.82 -21.44 -4.11
N LYS A 179 -23.02 -20.94 -3.79
CA LYS A 179 -24.29 -21.65 -4.02
C LYS A 179 -24.63 -21.84 -5.50
N GLU A 180 -24.43 -20.78 -6.26
CA GLU A 180 -24.67 -20.76 -7.69
C GLU A 180 -23.56 -21.49 -8.48
N LYS A 181 -22.50 -21.97 -7.83
CA LYS A 181 -21.30 -22.54 -8.48
C LYS A 181 -20.82 -21.64 -9.63
N HIS A 182 -20.83 -20.35 -9.38
CA HIS A 182 -20.70 -19.35 -10.43
C HIS A 182 -19.30 -19.39 -11.02
N GLU A 183 -19.21 -19.30 -12.34
CA GLU A 183 -17.93 -19.19 -13.08
C GLU A 183 -17.07 -18.01 -12.66
N MET A 184 -17.64 -17.07 -11.92
CA MET A 184 -16.94 -15.89 -11.38
C MET A 184 -16.01 -16.22 -10.22
N SER A 185 -16.13 -17.38 -9.57
CA SER A 185 -15.33 -17.78 -8.41
C SER A 185 -13.81 -17.62 -8.60
N GLY A 186 -13.32 -17.77 -9.83
CA GLY A 186 -11.90 -17.56 -10.16
C GLY A 186 -11.58 -16.24 -10.87
N LYS A 187 -12.59 -15.36 -11.04
CA LYS A 187 -12.44 -14.12 -11.83
C LYS A 187 -12.55 -12.85 -10.99
N VAL A 188 -13.18 -12.92 -9.82
CA VAL A 188 -13.41 -11.79 -8.93
C VAL A 188 -12.83 -12.08 -7.55
N SER A 189 -12.31 -11.08 -6.91
CA SER A 189 -11.95 -11.10 -5.48
C SER A 189 -12.91 -10.19 -4.73
N ILE A 190 -13.49 -10.68 -3.63
CA ILE A 190 -14.37 -9.88 -2.78
C ILE A 190 -13.55 -9.36 -1.60
N VAL A 191 -13.33 -8.06 -1.57
CA VAL A 191 -12.48 -7.40 -0.58
C VAL A 191 -13.34 -6.62 0.40
N ARG A 192 -13.20 -6.91 1.68
CA ARG A 192 -13.91 -6.19 2.77
C ARG A 192 -13.14 -4.95 3.16
N ALA A 193 -13.81 -3.82 3.21
CA ALA A 193 -13.22 -2.58 3.72
C ALA A 193 -13.24 -2.50 5.27
N ARG A 194 -14.13 -3.27 5.93
CA ARG A 194 -14.36 -3.22 7.39
C ARG A 194 -14.76 -1.84 7.89
N GLY A 195 -15.45 -1.10 7.04
CA GLY A 195 -16.02 0.20 7.36
C GLY A 195 -15.88 1.22 6.24
N LYS A 196 -16.83 2.14 6.21
CA LYS A 196 -17.00 3.11 5.13
C LYS A 196 -15.80 4.05 4.93
N ALA A 197 -15.11 4.42 6.01
CA ALA A 197 -13.95 5.31 5.94
C ALA A 197 -12.78 4.68 5.15
N VAL A 198 -12.67 3.36 5.15
CA VAL A 198 -11.61 2.62 4.45
C VAL A 198 -11.88 2.50 2.95
N LEU A 199 -13.12 2.70 2.50
CA LEU A 199 -13.46 2.66 1.07
C LEU A 199 -12.70 3.73 0.28
N VAL A 200 -12.54 4.91 0.83
CA VAL A 200 -11.87 6.03 0.16
C VAL A 200 -10.41 5.70 -0.19
N PRO A 201 -9.56 5.31 0.76
CA PRO A 201 -8.18 4.96 0.45
C PRO A 201 -8.04 3.71 -0.43
N LEU A 202 -8.96 2.74 -0.34
CA LEU A 202 -8.99 1.60 -1.27
C LEU A 202 -9.27 2.05 -2.72
N ILE A 203 -10.22 2.97 -2.92
CA ILE A 203 -10.52 3.54 -4.24
C ILE A 203 -9.30 4.29 -4.77
N LYS A 204 -8.63 5.10 -3.96
CA LYS A 204 -7.40 5.81 -4.34
C LYS A 204 -6.30 4.84 -4.78
N MET A 205 -6.12 3.74 -4.04
CA MET A 205 -5.16 2.69 -4.39
C MET A 205 -5.47 2.06 -5.75
N LEU A 206 -6.73 1.67 -5.98
CA LEU A 206 -7.17 1.12 -7.26
C LEU A 206 -7.06 2.13 -8.40
N ASN A 207 -7.29 3.40 -8.14
CA ASN A 207 -7.08 4.47 -9.11
C ASN A 207 -5.61 4.56 -9.53
N HIS A 208 -4.70 4.46 -8.58
CA HIS A 208 -3.27 4.47 -8.85
C HIS A 208 -2.85 3.30 -9.77
N PHE A 209 -3.36 2.10 -9.51
CA PHE A 209 -3.18 0.94 -10.38
C PHE A 209 -3.94 1.01 -11.71
N LYS A 210 -4.80 2.00 -11.91
CA LYS A 210 -5.74 2.05 -13.05
C LYS A 210 -6.53 0.75 -13.21
N ALA A 211 -6.90 0.12 -12.10
CA ALA A 211 -7.65 -1.13 -12.10
C ALA A 211 -9.14 -0.87 -12.24
N ASP A 212 -9.81 -1.74 -13.01
CA ASP A 212 -11.27 -1.78 -13.03
C ASP A 212 -11.76 -2.48 -11.77
N PHE A 213 -12.87 -2.02 -11.17
CA PHE A 213 -13.39 -2.59 -9.92
C PHE A 213 -14.88 -2.38 -9.73
N GLY A 214 -15.44 -3.16 -8.80
CA GLY A 214 -16.77 -2.95 -8.25
C GLY A 214 -16.71 -2.39 -6.83
N ILE A 215 -17.72 -1.64 -6.43
CA ILE A 215 -17.88 -1.18 -5.06
C ILE A 215 -19.34 -1.19 -4.63
N VAL A 216 -19.59 -1.74 -3.46
CA VAL A 216 -20.90 -1.81 -2.81
C VAL A 216 -20.78 -1.27 -1.40
N HIS A 217 -21.65 -0.33 -1.05
CA HIS A 217 -21.69 0.24 0.30
C HIS A 217 -23.09 0.75 0.65
N ASP A 218 -23.30 1.00 1.92
CA ASP A 218 -24.52 1.56 2.44
C ASP A 218 -24.58 3.08 2.24
N ILE A 219 -25.78 3.62 2.03
CA ILE A 219 -25.98 5.07 2.04
C ILE A 219 -26.07 5.60 3.46
N ASP A 220 -26.60 4.82 4.38
CA ASP A 220 -26.95 5.21 5.74
C ASP A 220 -28.06 6.28 5.81
N TRP A 221 -28.36 6.72 7.04
CA TRP A 221 -29.22 7.85 7.28
C TRP A 221 -28.41 9.12 7.50
N PRO A 222 -28.92 10.32 7.04
CA PRO A 222 -28.20 11.59 7.22
C PRO A 222 -28.09 12.01 8.70
N TYR A 223 -29.00 11.56 9.52
CA TYR A 223 -29.06 11.88 10.94
C TYR A 223 -29.07 10.61 11.78
N ARG A 224 -28.43 10.67 12.93
CA ARG A 224 -28.50 9.63 13.96
C ARG A 224 -29.82 9.68 14.70
N ARG A 225 -30.13 8.67 15.52
CA ARG A 225 -31.37 8.62 16.34
C ARG A 225 -31.51 9.78 17.33
N ASP A 226 -30.40 10.37 17.76
CA ASP A 226 -30.32 11.54 18.63
C ASP A 226 -30.48 12.89 17.90
N GLY A 227 -30.70 12.86 16.59
CA GLY A 227 -30.82 14.05 15.74
C GLY A 227 -29.49 14.66 15.30
N SER A 228 -28.35 14.14 15.76
CA SER A 228 -27.03 14.60 15.33
C SER A 228 -26.70 14.15 13.91
N ASN A 229 -25.80 14.87 13.24
CA ASN A 229 -25.33 14.50 11.90
C ASN A 229 -24.62 13.15 11.91
N ASN A 230 -24.92 12.33 10.92
CA ASN A 230 -24.22 11.07 10.72
C ASN A 230 -22.96 11.28 9.85
N GLY A 231 -21.77 11.13 10.45
CA GLY A 231 -20.50 11.26 9.73
C GLY A 231 -20.36 10.29 8.56
N SER A 232 -20.94 9.08 8.66
CA SER A 232 -20.93 8.10 7.57
C SER A 232 -21.67 8.60 6.33
N TRP A 233 -22.71 9.43 6.51
CA TRP A 233 -23.43 10.04 5.39
C TRP A 233 -22.53 10.95 4.55
N THR A 234 -21.66 11.73 5.17
CA THR A 234 -20.79 12.68 4.46
C THR A 234 -19.77 11.97 3.58
N LEU A 235 -19.35 10.74 3.97
CA LEU A 235 -18.44 9.91 3.19
C LEU A 235 -19.00 9.51 1.82
N ASN A 236 -20.34 9.46 1.66
CA ASN A 236 -20.95 9.13 0.36
C ASN A 236 -20.49 10.09 -0.75
N THR A 237 -20.40 11.38 -0.44
CA THR A 237 -19.95 12.39 -1.41
C THR A 237 -18.47 12.20 -1.73
N ILE A 238 -17.63 11.90 -0.74
CA ILE A 238 -16.21 11.69 -0.93
C ILE A 238 -15.98 10.44 -1.78
N ILE A 239 -16.63 9.32 -1.44
CA ILE A 239 -16.57 8.06 -2.21
C ILE A 239 -16.97 8.30 -3.68
N ARG A 240 -18.09 8.99 -3.90
CA ARG A 240 -18.57 9.33 -5.25
C ARG A 240 -17.54 10.14 -6.03
N ASN A 241 -16.93 11.13 -5.40
CA ASN A 241 -15.93 11.98 -6.05
C ASN A 241 -14.67 11.18 -6.44
N GLU A 242 -14.19 10.29 -5.58
CA GLU A 242 -13.06 9.42 -5.94
C GLU A 242 -13.42 8.45 -7.08
N ILE A 243 -14.63 7.89 -7.09
CA ILE A 243 -15.11 7.05 -8.20
C ILE A 243 -15.17 7.85 -9.52
N ILE A 244 -15.60 9.10 -9.48
CA ILE A 244 -15.62 9.97 -10.67
C ILE A 244 -14.20 10.19 -11.19
N LYS A 245 -13.22 10.41 -10.31
CA LYS A 245 -11.79 10.51 -10.71
C LYS A 245 -11.32 9.23 -11.42
N CYS A 246 -11.64 8.05 -10.86
CA CYS A 246 -11.31 6.77 -11.50
C CYS A 246 -11.91 6.65 -12.91
N ARG A 247 -13.19 6.99 -13.06
CA ARG A 247 -13.88 6.94 -14.36
C ARG A 247 -13.29 7.92 -15.36
N ASN A 248 -12.91 9.12 -14.93
CA ASN A 248 -12.24 10.12 -15.76
C ASN A 248 -10.84 9.64 -16.22
N ASN A 249 -10.18 8.78 -15.44
CA ASN A 249 -8.93 8.11 -15.79
C ASN A 249 -9.13 6.88 -16.71
N GLY A 250 -10.37 6.64 -17.19
CA GLY A 250 -10.69 5.57 -18.12
C GLY A 250 -11.02 4.21 -17.46
N GLN A 251 -11.09 4.14 -16.14
CA GLN A 251 -11.42 2.91 -15.43
C GLN A 251 -12.92 2.59 -15.49
N LYS A 252 -13.25 1.31 -15.60
CA LYS A 252 -14.62 0.80 -15.50
C LYS A 252 -14.94 0.53 -14.05
N VAL A 253 -15.72 1.42 -13.42
CA VAL A 253 -16.11 1.29 -12.02
C VAL A 253 -17.61 1.04 -11.91
N TYR A 254 -17.99 -0.13 -11.40
CA TYR A 254 -19.37 -0.43 -11.06
C TYR A 254 -19.64 -0.03 -9.61
N HIS A 255 -20.50 0.94 -9.43
CA HIS A 255 -20.87 1.47 -8.11
C HIS A 255 -22.34 1.12 -7.82
N ARG A 256 -22.55 0.46 -6.69
CA ARG A 256 -23.88 0.14 -6.16
C ARG A 256 -23.92 0.56 -4.69
N TRP A 257 -25.08 0.93 -4.26
CA TRP A 257 -25.35 1.28 -2.87
C TRP A 257 -26.67 0.70 -2.40
N SER A 258 -26.77 0.41 -1.10
CA SER A 258 -27.95 -0.07 -0.43
C SER A 258 -28.60 1.10 0.35
N ILE A 259 -29.92 1.17 0.38
CA ILE A 259 -30.67 2.24 1.03
C ILE A 259 -31.65 1.66 2.04
N PRO A 260 -31.56 2.01 3.31
CA PRO A 260 -30.47 2.76 3.94
C PRO A 260 -29.21 1.92 4.12
N ASP A 261 -29.37 0.61 4.24
CA ASP A 261 -28.35 -0.40 4.48
C ASP A 261 -28.67 -1.68 3.69
N PHE A 262 -27.69 -2.59 3.63
CA PHE A 262 -27.74 -3.79 2.84
C PHE A 262 -28.80 -4.78 3.35
N GLU A 263 -28.97 -4.90 4.67
CA GLU A 263 -29.94 -5.80 5.29
C GLU A 263 -31.37 -5.42 4.91
N ARG A 264 -31.74 -4.14 5.01
CA ARG A 264 -33.07 -3.65 4.62
C ARG A 264 -33.28 -3.67 3.11
N PHE A 265 -32.23 -3.40 2.35
CA PHE A 265 -32.28 -3.51 0.88
C PHE A 265 -32.66 -4.93 0.43
N LEU A 266 -32.20 -5.96 1.15
CA LEU A 266 -32.58 -7.36 0.91
C LEU A 266 -33.94 -7.75 1.51
N GLY A 267 -34.67 -6.82 2.12
CA GLY A 267 -35.98 -7.07 2.74
C GLY A 267 -35.91 -7.59 4.17
N GLY A 268 -34.77 -7.52 4.80
CA GLY A 268 -34.55 -7.82 6.22
C GLY A 268 -34.83 -6.64 7.14
N GLU A 269 -34.72 -6.89 8.44
CA GLU A 269 -34.72 -5.85 9.47
C GLU A 269 -33.27 -5.51 9.87
N GLU A 270 -33.07 -4.33 10.48
CA GLU A 270 -31.77 -3.97 11.07
C GLU A 270 -31.43 -4.99 12.15
N LEU A 271 -30.50 -5.86 11.87
CA LEU A 271 -29.90 -6.71 12.89
C LEU A 271 -29.05 -5.85 13.80
N GLY A 272 -29.32 -5.86 15.10
CA GLY A 272 -28.60 -5.09 16.09
C GLY A 272 -27.08 -5.39 16.11
N LYS A 273 -26.50 -5.51 17.32
CA LYS A 273 -25.07 -5.76 17.47
C LYS A 273 -24.61 -7.16 16.99
N ASP A 274 -25.54 -8.09 16.81
CA ASP A 274 -25.29 -9.46 16.38
C ASP A 274 -25.43 -9.59 14.86
N LYS A 275 -24.55 -8.94 14.12
CA LYS A 275 -24.46 -9.20 12.68
C LYS A 275 -23.93 -10.62 12.45
N PRO A 276 -24.55 -11.41 11.53
CA PRO A 276 -24.03 -12.74 11.24
C PRO A 276 -22.61 -12.65 10.65
N TYR A 277 -21.72 -13.42 11.22
CA TYR A 277 -20.36 -13.61 10.72
C TYR A 277 -20.35 -14.61 9.55
#